data_897e5fef1022dcad7fd3c0dd064db576
#
_entry.id   897e5fef1022dcad7fd3c0dd064db576
#
_cell.length_a   1.000
_cell.length_b   1.000
_cell.length_c   1.000
_cell.angle_alpha   90.00
_cell.angle_beta   90.00
_cell.angle_gamma   90.00
#
_symmetry.space_group_name_H-M   'P 1'
#
loop_
_entity.id
_entity.type
_entity.pdbx_description
1 polymer ?
#
loop_
_entity_poly.entity_id
_entity_poly.type
_entity_poly.pdbx_seq_one_letter_code
_entity_poly.pdbx_strand_id
1 'polypeptide(L)'
;MRSDTIRGHLDSIILRLLMDEDKYGYQISKDIAAWTNDAFQIKEATLYAVFQRLERRELIESYQGEKSHGGKRKYYTITTLGKAYFHEAAKEWKEAKQLIDVFMEGV
;
A
#
# COMPACT_ATOMS: atom_id res chain seq x y z
N MET A 1 -3.23 5.36 -17.16
CA MET A 1 -3.46 4.03 -16.54
C MET A 1 -4.83 3.98 -15.90
N ARG A 2 -5.51 2.88 -16.06
CA ARG A 2 -6.84 2.71 -15.45
C ARG A 2 -6.70 2.40 -13.96
N SER A 3 -7.44 3.14 -13.15
CA SER A 3 -7.38 2.97 -11.69
C SER A 3 -7.81 1.57 -11.23
N ASP A 4 -8.67 0.90 -11.99
CA ASP A 4 -9.10 -0.47 -11.67
C ASP A 4 -7.93 -1.45 -11.63
N THR A 5 -6.95 -1.28 -12.49
CA THR A 5 -5.76 -2.13 -12.53
C THR A 5 -4.96 -2.00 -11.22
N ILE A 6 -4.86 -0.78 -10.70
CA ILE A 6 -4.11 -0.53 -9.47
C ILE A 6 -4.88 -0.95 -8.23
N ARG A 7 -6.21 -0.80 -8.22
CA ARG A 7 -7.03 -1.10 -7.04
C ARG A 7 -6.83 -2.50 -6.49
N GLY A 8 -6.63 -3.48 -7.36
CA GLY A 8 -6.39 -4.85 -6.94
C GLY A 8 -5.07 -5.05 -6.21
N HIS A 9 -4.19 -4.04 -6.22
CA HIS A 9 -2.87 -4.11 -5.62
C HIS A 9 -2.69 -3.15 -4.44
N LEU A 10 -3.75 -2.48 -3.99
CA LEU A 10 -3.63 -1.47 -2.93
C LEU A 10 -3.09 -2.04 -1.62
N ASP A 11 -3.47 -3.25 -1.26
CA ASP A 11 -2.94 -3.89 -0.05
C ASP A 11 -1.42 -3.98 -0.12
N SER A 12 -0.90 -4.50 -1.22
CA SER A 12 0.54 -4.66 -1.41
C SER A 12 1.26 -3.31 -1.50
N ILE A 13 0.65 -2.32 -2.15
CA ILE A 13 1.23 -0.98 -2.28
C ILE A 13 1.41 -0.35 -0.91
N ILE A 14 0.37 -0.39 -0.07
CA ILE A 14 0.43 0.19 1.26
C ILE A 14 1.43 -0.55 2.14
N LEU A 15 1.42 -1.89 2.09
CA LEU A 15 2.40 -2.68 2.84
C LEU A 15 3.83 -2.35 2.40
N ARG A 16 4.06 -2.16 1.10
CA ARG A 16 5.40 -1.79 0.61
C ARG A 16 5.90 -0.49 1.23
N LEU A 17 5.03 0.52 1.29
CA LEU A 17 5.40 1.80 1.88
C LEU A 17 5.72 1.68 3.37
N LEU A 18 5.01 0.80 4.08
CA LEU A 18 5.25 0.56 5.49
C LEU A 18 6.49 -0.32 5.75
N MET A 19 7.02 -0.98 4.73
CA MET A 19 8.28 -1.73 4.89
C MET A 19 9.46 -0.83 5.23
N ASP A 20 9.44 0.40 4.74
CA ASP A 20 10.54 1.35 4.95
C ASP A 20 10.51 1.97 6.34
N GLU A 21 9.34 2.37 6.79
CA GLU A 21 9.14 2.97 8.11
C GLU A 21 7.65 3.06 8.42
N ASP A 22 7.33 3.28 9.68
CA ASP A 22 5.95 3.55 10.09
C ASP A 22 5.50 4.88 9.50
N LYS A 23 4.23 4.97 9.11
CA LYS A 23 3.69 6.17 8.46
C LYS A 23 2.27 6.42 8.93
N TYR A 24 1.84 7.68 8.85
CA TYR A 24 0.44 8.02 9.05
C TYR A 24 -0.28 8.19 7.71
N GLY A 25 -1.63 8.20 7.75
CA GLY A 25 -2.44 8.12 6.54
C GLY A 25 -2.11 9.13 5.46
N TYR A 26 -1.99 10.41 5.83
CA TYR A 26 -1.69 11.46 4.87
C TYR A 26 -0.33 11.24 4.20
N GLN A 27 0.66 10.79 4.96
CA GLN A 27 1.99 10.50 4.45
C GLN A 27 1.94 9.39 3.40
N ILE A 28 1.15 8.34 3.67
CA ILE A 28 0.98 7.23 2.73
C ILE A 28 0.35 7.73 1.42
N SER A 29 -0.69 8.55 1.50
CA SER A 29 -1.33 9.06 0.29
C SER A 29 -0.40 9.94 -0.52
N LYS A 30 0.42 10.74 0.14
CA LYS A 30 1.43 11.56 -0.55
C LYS A 30 2.50 10.70 -1.23
N ASP A 31 2.94 9.64 -0.56
CA ASP A 31 3.93 8.73 -1.12
C ASP A 31 3.40 8.01 -2.35
N ILE A 32 2.14 7.58 -2.32
CA ILE A 32 1.53 6.93 -3.49
C ILE A 32 1.55 7.88 -4.70
N ALA A 33 1.16 9.13 -4.50
CA ALA A 33 1.19 10.12 -5.56
C ALA A 33 2.61 10.36 -6.05
N ALA A 34 3.57 10.52 -5.13
CA ALA A 34 4.96 10.80 -5.48
C ALA A 34 5.61 9.63 -6.23
N TRP A 35 5.42 8.40 -5.78
CA TRP A 35 6.02 7.22 -6.41
C TRP A 35 5.47 6.97 -7.82
N THR A 36 4.27 7.45 -8.09
CA THR A 36 3.63 7.28 -9.41
C THR A 36 3.69 8.53 -10.27
N ASN A 37 4.45 9.55 -9.86
CA ASN A 37 4.50 10.85 -10.55
C ASN A 37 3.09 11.39 -10.78
N ASP A 38 2.25 11.33 -9.76
CA ASP A 38 0.85 11.76 -9.77
C ASP A 38 -0.06 11.00 -10.73
N ALA A 39 0.41 9.87 -11.28
CA ALA A 39 -0.44 9.06 -12.16
C ALA A 39 -1.57 8.39 -11.41
N PHE A 40 -1.40 8.13 -10.10
CA PHE A 40 -2.44 7.56 -9.27
C PHE A 40 -2.52 8.31 -7.96
N GLN A 41 -3.75 8.73 -7.60
CA GLN A 41 -4.04 9.36 -6.33
C GLN A 41 -5.13 8.56 -5.63
N ILE A 42 -4.91 8.20 -4.38
CA ILE A 42 -5.87 7.42 -3.62
C ILE A 42 -6.84 8.38 -2.88
N LYS A 43 -8.12 8.07 -2.95
CA LYS A 43 -9.13 8.82 -2.20
C LYS A 43 -9.04 8.45 -0.73
N GLU A 44 -9.29 9.42 0.15
CA GLU A 44 -9.22 9.22 1.59
C GLU A 44 -10.08 8.06 2.07
N ALA A 45 -11.33 8.01 1.59
CA ALA A 45 -12.23 6.92 1.98
C ALA A 45 -11.69 5.55 1.59
N THR A 46 -11.09 5.45 0.40
CA THR A 46 -10.48 4.20 -0.07
C THR A 46 -9.28 3.83 0.80
N LEU A 47 -8.43 4.81 1.10
CA LEU A 47 -7.25 4.60 1.95
C LEU A 47 -7.64 4.01 3.31
N TYR A 48 -8.61 4.62 3.98
CA TYR A 48 -9.02 4.15 5.30
C TYR A 48 -9.73 2.80 5.24
N ALA A 49 -10.46 2.52 4.16
CA ALA A 49 -11.05 1.20 3.97
C ALA A 49 -9.98 0.11 3.86
N VAL A 50 -8.88 0.42 3.17
CA VAL A 50 -7.74 -0.51 3.06
C VAL A 50 -7.08 -0.71 4.43
N PHE A 51 -6.85 0.36 5.19
CA PHE A 51 -6.30 0.25 6.54
C PHE A 51 -7.15 -0.67 7.41
N GLN A 52 -8.46 -0.49 7.41
CA GLN A 52 -9.36 -1.34 8.20
C GLN A 52 -9.26 -2.80 7.79
N ARG A 53 -9.20 -3.07 6.50
CA ARG A 53 -9.06 -4.43 6.00
C ARG A 53 -7.73 -5.05 6.43
N LEU A 54 -6.64 -4.31 6.29
CA LEU A 54 -5.31 -4.80 6.67
C LEU A 54 -5.21 -5.03 8.17
N GLU A 55 -5.80 -4.15 8.99
CA GLU A 55 -5.83 -4.34 10.44
C GLU A 55 -6.62 -5.59 10.83
N ARG A 56 -7.79 -5.82 10.21
CA ARG A 56 -8.58 -7.03 10.48
C ARG A 56 -7.83 -8.31 10.14
N ARG A 57 -6.96 -8.25 9.12
CA ARG A 57 -6.14 -9.39 8.71
C ARG A 57 -4.83 -9.47 9.49
N GLU A 58 -4.63 -8.56 10.43
CA GLU A 58 -3.44 -8.48 11.28
C GLU A 58 -2.14 -8.27 10.50
N LEU A 59 -2.23 -7.66 9.33
CA LEU A 59 -1.07 -7.34 8.50
C LEU A 59 -0.43 -6.02 8.90
N ILE A 60 -1.18 -5.14 9.54
CA ILE A 60 -0.71 -3.88 10.11
C ILE A 60 -1.32 -3.68 11.49
N GLU A 61 -0.69 -2.81 12.28
CA GLU A 61 -1.22 -2.33 13.55
C GLU A 61 -1.14 -0.82 13.57
N SER A 62 -1.94 -0.19 14.43
CA SER A 62 -1.91 1.27 14.56
C SER A 62 -1.57 1.68 15.98
N TYR A 63 -1.01 2.87 16.11
CA TYR A 63 -0.72 3.46 17.41
C TYR A 63 -0.76 4.98 17.31
N GLN A 64 -0.92 5.63 18.47
CA GLN A 64 -0.90 7.08 18.53
C GLN A 64 0.55 7.57 18.52
N GLY A 65 0.88 8.41 17.56
CA GLY A 65 2.19 9.00 17.48
C GLY A 65 2.32 10.25 18.34
N GLU A 66 3.46 10.92 18.21
CA GLU A 66 3.71 12.14 18.94
C GLU A 66 2.79 13.26 18.49
N LYS A 67 2.57 14.23 19.37
CA LYS A 67 1.78 15.41 19.05
C LYS A 67 2.43 16.21 17.94
N SER A 68 1.63 16.61 16.98
CA SER A 68 2.04 17.58 15.96
C SER A 68 1.09 18.77 16.06
N HIS A 69 1.22 19.74 15.16
CA HIS A 69 0.42 20.98 15.14
C HIS A 69 -1.06 20.71 15.05
N GLY A 70 -1.71 19.88 15.24
CA GLY A 70 -3.13 19.59 15.19
C GLY A 70 -3.52 18.44 16.10
N GLY A 71 -2.61 18.01 16.97
CA GLY A 71 -2.87 16.91 17.88
C GLY A 71 -2.12 15.64 17.53
N LYS A 72 -2.57 14.52 18.07
CA LYS A 72 -1.92 13.22 17.87
C LYS A 72 -2.23 12.66 16.49
N ARG A 73 -1.22 12.08 15.85
CA ARG A 73 -1.38 11.37 14.59
C ARG A 73 -1.47 9.87 14.86
N LYS A 74 -2.31 9.20 14.08
CA LYS A 74 -2.40 7.75 14.11
C LYS A 74 -1.41 7.19 13.09
N TYR A 75 -0.43 6.44 13.58
CA TYR A 75 0.58 5.80 12.76
C TYR A 75 0.24 4.33 12.54
N TYR A 76 0.73 3.81 11.43
CA TYR A 76 0.57 2.39 11.09
C TYR A 76 1.94 1.75 10.98
N THR A 77 2.05 0.52 11.44
CA THR A 77 3.28 -0.28 11.37
C THR A 77 2.94 -1.63 10.75
N ILE A 78 3.85 -2.14 9.91
CA ILE A 78 3.66 -3.46 9.32
C ILE A 78 4.04 -4.54 10.33
N THR A 79 3.24 -5.61 10.39
CA THR A 79 3.53 -6.74 11.26
C THR A 79 4.45 -7.74 10.56
N THR A 80 4.96 -8.74 11.30
CA THR A 80 5.72 -9.83 10.69
C THR A 80 4.87 -10.56 9.66
N LEU A 81 3.60 -10.79 9.96
CA LEU A 81 2.67 -11.39 9.00
C LEU A 81 2.50 -10.53 7.76
N GLY A 82 2.41 -9.21 7.95
CA GLY A 82 2.31 -8.27 6.84
C GLY A 82 3.52 -8.30 5.93
N LYS A 83 4.72 -8.42 6.49
CA LYS A 83 5.95 -8.54 5.70
C LYS A 83 5.96 -9.81 4.86
N ALA A 84 5.56 -10.92 5.46
CA ALA A 84 5.48 -12.19 4.74
C ALA A 84 4.44 -12.12 3.61
N TYR A 85 3.30 -11.52 3.89
CA TYR A 85 2.26 -11.31 2.89
C TYR A 85 2.78 -10.47 1.72
N PHE A 86 3.48 -9.38 2.02
CA PHE A 86 4.03 -8.51 0.98
C PHE A 86 5.00 -9.28 0.07
N HIS A 87 5.92 -10.04 0.66
CA HIS A 87 6.91 -10.78 -0.13
C HIS A 87 6.25 -11.82 -1.05
N GLU A 88 5.22 -12.50 -0.55
CA GLU A 88 4.48 -13.46 -1.37
C GLU A 88 3.73 -12.76 -2.50
N ALA A 89 3.09 -11.62 -2.21
CA ALA A 89 2.39 -10.84 -3.22
C ALA A 89 3.34 -10.33 -4.30
N ALA A 90 4.53 -9.87 -3.92
CA ALA A 90 5.55 -9.40 -4.86
C ALA A 90 6.02 -10.53 -5.78
N LYS A 91 6.18 -11.73 -5.22
CA LYS A 91 6.56 -12.91 -6.00
C LYS A 91 5.48 -13.28 -7.01
N GLU A 92 4.24 -13.33 -6.55
CA GLU A 92 3.09 -13.63 -7.42
C GLU A 92 2.95 -12.62 -8.55
N TRP A 93 3.17 -11.34 -8.25
CA TRP A 93 3.13 -10.31 -9.27
C TRP A 93 4.18 -10.52 -10.35
N LYS A 94 5.43 -10.83 -9.94
CA LYS A 94 6.52 -11.08 -10.90
C LYS A 94 6.20 -12.27 -11.80
N GLU A 95 5.66 -13.34 -11.23
CA GLU A 95 5.27 -14.52 -11.98
C GLU A 95 4.14 -14.21 -12.98
N ALA A 96 3.11 -13.51 -12.51
CA ALA A 96 1.99 -13.11 -13.36
C ALA A 96 2.46 -12.20 -14.49
N LYS A 97 3.35 -11.24 -14.17
CA LYS A 97 3.90 -10.32 -15.17
C LYS A 97 4.65 -11.07 -16.27
N GLN A 98 5.48 -12.03 -15.89
CA GLN A 98 6.24 -12.82 -16.86
C GLN A 98 5.31 -13.59 -17.81
N LEU A 99 4.25 -14.18 -17.28
CA LEU A 99 3.29 -14.92 -18.11
C LEU A 99 2.52 -13.98 -19.02
N ILE A 100 2.07 -12.86 -18.52
CA ILE A 100 1.30 -11.90 -19.33
C ILE A 100 2.17 -11.25 -20.40
N ASP A 101 3.42 -10.95 -20.06
CA ASP A 101 4.36 -10.37 -21.03
C ASP A 101 4.50 -11.23 -22.29
N VAL A 102 4.40 -12.56 -22.15
CA VAL A 102 4.46 -13.47 -23.30
C VAL A 102 3.42 -13.10 -24.36
N PHE A 103 2.24 -12.67 -23.91
CA PHE A 103 1.13 -12.32 -24.80
C PHE A 103 1.14 -10.84 -25.20
N MET A 104 1.67 -9.97 -24.36
CA MET A 104 1.60 -8.52 -24.58
C MET A 104 2.78 -7.97 -25.36
N GLU A 105 3.94 -8.63 -25.32
CA GLU A 105 5.13 -8.21 -26.04
C GLU A 105 5.12 -8.75 -27.48
N GLY A 106 5.83 -8.07 -28.39
CA GLY A 106 5.96 -8.49 -29.78
C GLY A 106 4.85 -7.99 -30.69
N VAL A 107 4.01 -7.08 -30.19
CA VAL A 107 2.96 -6.48 -31.01
C VAL A 107 3.35 -5.09 -31.44
#